data_d1981d00387190835978acbdde807892
#
_entry.id   d1981d00387190835978acbdde807892
#
_cell.length_a   1.000
_cell.length_b   1.000
_cell.length_c   1.000
_cell.angle_alpha   90.00
_cell.angle_beta   90.00
_cell.angle_gamma   90.00
#
_symmetry.space_group_name_H-M   'P 1'
#
loop_
_entity.id
_entity.type
_entity.pdbx_description
1 polymer ?
#
loop_
_entity_poly.entity_id
_entity_poly.type
_entity_poly.pdbx_seq_one_letter_code
_entity_poly.pdbx_strand_id
1 'polypeptide(L)'
;EYEVAYTWGPENFTSPLLSDTDNDGMPDGWEHLNGIHPNDDGANALEDPDFDGYDSDGDGGVRYDELVGVSTVHLISVELGEYVPVNKTILWVRTVQNSVYVNIPVKTQTEGWVYEINVNIGDEVLTRTQDLAIIVEQDERFTNLDEYNARDRDGDGITDGRSTNPLVADTDNDGLIDGIEVIGWTIRVVDNGVKDVLVRSDPGVFDTDSDGLSDAVEYYETFTNATDRDTDSDGLEDFTEAVDGFYWNITEQYFTNASSFDTDNDGLADGEEVVDGQDQYITH
;
A
#
# COMPACT_ATOMS: atom_id res chain seq x y z
N GLU A 1 -27.68 26.68 -4.98
CA GLU A 1 -26.20 26.74 -5.00
C GLU A 1 -25.78 27.72 -3.93
N TYR A 2 -25.24 27.22 -2.82
CA TYR A 2 -24.75 28.05 -1.73
C TYR A 2 -23.23 27.93 -1.76
N GLU A 3 -22.57 28.93 -2.34
CA GLU A 3 -21.17 29.16 -1.98
C GLU A 3 -21.16 29.62 -0.51
N VAL A 4 -20.62 28.76 0.33
CA VAL A 4 -20.35 29.11 1.70
C VAL A 4 -19.01 29.83 1.70
N ALA A 5 -19.02 31.13 1.91
CA ALA A 5 -17.79 31.89 2.14
C ALA A 5 -17.15 31.40 3.44
N TYR A 6 -16.22 30.46 3.34
CA TYR A 6 -15.47 29.97 4.47
C TYR A 6 -14.34 30.95 4.78
N THR A 7 -14.26 31.32 6.03
CA THR A 7 -13.35 32.32 6.56
C THR A 7 -11.98 31.75 6.86
N TRP A 8 -11.15 31.57 5.86
CA TRP A 8 -9.71 31.47 6.02
C TRP A 8 -9.06 32.86 6.12
N GLY A 9 -9.65 33.79 6.75
CA GLY A 9 -9.19 35.19 6.83
C GLY A 9 -9.61 36.04 5.62
N PRO A 10 -9.45 37.37 5.69
CA PRO A 10 -9.98 38.31 4.69
C PRO A 10 -9.20 38.34 3.36
N GLU A 11 -8.24 37.48 3.16
CA GLU A 11 -7.36 37.43 1.98
C GLU A 11 -7.60 36.20 1.08
N ASN A 12 -8.47 35.27 1.50
CA ASN A 12 -8.55 33.91 0.93
C ASN A 12 -9.97 33.58 0.52
N PHE A 13 -10.49 34.29 -0.48
CA PHE A 13 -11.78 33.97 -1.07
C PHE A 13 -11.56 33.15 -2.34
N THR A 14 -12.27 32.02 -2.45
CA THR A 14 -12.42 31.35 -3.73
C THR A 14 -13.20 32.18 -4.73
N SER A 15 -12.92 32.00 -6.02
CA SER A 15 -13.61 32.71 -7.08
C SER A 15 -14.97 32.06 -7.38
N PRO A 16 -16.12 32.76 -7.22
CA PRO A 16 -17.41 32.20 -7.55
C PRO A 16 -17.62 31.95 -9.06
N LEU A 17 -16.62 32.20 -9.87
CA LEU A 17 -16.64 32.01 -11.32
C LEU A 17 -15.69 30.90 -11.79
N LEU A 18 -14.89 30.34 -10.90
CA LEU A 18 -13.94 29.27 -11.16
C LEU A 18 -14.30 28.11 -10.24
N SER A 19 -14.20 26.91 -10.75
CA SER A 19 -14.37 25.67 -9.95
C SER A 19 -13.09 25.26 -9.23
N ASP A 20 -11.99 25.82 -9.63
CA ASP A 20 -10.63 25.61 -9.16
C ASP A 20 -9.98 27.01 -9.21
N THR A 21 -9.78 27.64 -8.03
CA THR A 21 -9.43 29.04 -7.95
C THR A 21 -7.95 29.30 -8.20
N ASP A 22 -7.06 28.43 -7.75
CA ASP A 22 -5.61 28.53 -7.89
C ASP A 22 -5.06 27.70 -9.06
N ASN A 23 -5.93 26.90 -9.71
CA ASN A 23 -5.65 26.13 -10.89
C ASN A 23 -4.56 25.05 -10.66
N ASP A 24 -4.63 24.39 -9.53
CA ASP A 24 -3.72 23.30 -9.15
C ASP A 24 -4.22 21.92 -9.61
N GLY A 25 -5.47 21.84 -10.09
CA GLY A 25 -6.11 20.63 -10.60
C GLY A 25 -7.16 20.05 -9.66
N MET A 26 -7.27 20.56 -8.43
CA MET A 26 -8.28 20.17 -7.46
C MET A 26 -9.40 21.23 -7.40
N PRO A 27 -10.69 20.84 -7.42
CA PRO A 27 -11.76 21.84 -7.29
C PRO A 27 -11.88 22.38 -5.87
N ASP A 28 -12.11 23.68 -5.73
CA ASP A 28 -12.32 24.40 -4.46
C ASP A 28 -13.25 23.65 -3.50
N GLY A 29 -14.29 23.01 -4.04
CA GLY A 29 -15.25 22.27 -3.23
C GLY A 29 -14.72 20.96 -2.65
N TRP A 30 -13.86 20.28 -3.35
CA TRP A 30 -13.21 19.08 -2.87
C TRP A 30 -12.14 19.42 -1.82
N GLU A 31 -11.29 20.39 -2.10
CA GLU A 31 -10.28 20.88 -1.17
C GLU A 31 -10.89 21.32 0.15
N HIS A 32 -11.98 22.11 0.06
CA HIS A 32 -12.69 22.54 1.24
C HIS A 32 -13.24 21.40 2.08
N LEU A 33 -13.81 20.36 1.45
CA LEU A 33 -14.36 19.20 2.14
C LEU A 33 -13.27 18.41 2.89
N ASN A 34 -12.06 18.42 2.35
CA ASN A 34 -10.91 17.71 2.89
C ASN A 34 -9.98 18.58 3.75
N GLY A 35 -10.35 19.84 4.01
CA GLY A 35 -9.58 20.74 4.87
C GLY A 35 -8.34 21.33 4.23
N ILE A 36 -8.20 21.19 2.91
CA ILE A 36 -7.15 21.76 2.09
C ILE A 36 -7.51 23.20 1.72
N HIS A 37 -6.52 24.06 1.51
CA HIS A 37 -6.76 25.47 1.24
C HIS A 37 -6.93 25.74 -0.27
N PRO A 38 -8.11 26.15 -0.75
CA PRO A 38 -8.42 26.23 -2.18
C PRO A 38 -7.89 27.50 -2.88
N ASN A 39 -6.84 28.11 -2.40
CA ASN A 39 -6.20 29.28 -3.00
C ASN A 39 -4.81 29.50 -2.39
N ASP A 40 -3.89 28.58 -2.60
CA ASP A 40 -2.56 28.59 -2.01
C ASP A 40 -1.40 28.52 -3.02
N ASP A 41 -1.63 28.87 -4.26
CA ASP A 41 -0.67 28.81 -5.38
C ASP A 41 -0.35 27.38 -5.87
N GLY A 42 -1.19 26.40 -5.57
CA GLY A 42 -1.03 24.98 -5.94
C GLY A 42 0.05 24.27 -5.13
N ALA A 43 0.49 24.84 -4.02
CA ALA A 43 1.51 24.24 -3.18
C ALA A 43 1.00 22.97 -2.50
N ASN A 44 -0.25 22.95 -2.06
CA ASN A 44 -0.85 21.83 -1.36
C ASN A 44 -1.20 20.64 -2.27
N ALA A 45 -1.31 20.85 -3.59
CA ALA A 45 -1.50 19.73 -4.54
C ALA A 45 -0.38 18.69 -4.48
N LEU A 46 0.82 19.13 -4.10
CA LEU A 46 2.00 18.29 -3.99
C LEU A 46 2.32 17.87 -2.55
N GLU A 47 1.47 18.23 -1.59
CA GLU A 47 1.58 17.73 -0.22
C GLU A 47 1.03 16.31 -0.14
N ASP A 48 1.49 15.57 0.84
CA ASP A 48 1.08 14.22 1.20
C ASP A 48 1.09 14.19 2.74
N PRO A 49 -0.01 14.65 3.35
CA PRO A 49 -0.04 14.88 4.79
C PRO A 49 -0.26 13.64 5.64
N ASP A 50 -0.78 12.58 5.07
CA ASP A 50 -1.04 11.30 5.72
C ASP A 50 0.02 10.23 5.43
N PHE A 51 0.95 10.53 4.49
CA PHE A 51 2.10 9.69 4.16
C PHE A 51 1.70 8.30 3.69
N ASP A 52 0.82 8.22 2.72
CA ASP A 52 0.32 6.97 2.15
C ASP A 52 1.00 6.58 0.82
N GLY A 53 1.98 7.33 0.36
CA GLY A 53 2.92 6.88 -0.66
C GLY A 53 3.76 5.70 -0.15
N TYR A 54 4.24 4.85 -1.03
CA TYR A 54 5.03 3.69 -0.64
C TYR A 54 6.20 3.41 -1.59
N ASP A 55 7.24 2.77 -1.05
CA ASP A 55 8.42 2.31 -1.77
C ASP A 55 8.05 1.12 -2.68
N SER A 56 7.61 1.42 -3.90
CA SER A 56 7.02 0.45 -4.83
C SER A 56 8.05 -0.49 -5.45
N ASP A 57 9.30 -0.07 -5.56
CA ASP A 57 10.39 -0.85 -6.12
C ASP A 57 11.31 -1.50 -5.06
N GLY A 58 11.10 -1.14 -3.78
CA GLY A 58 11.77 -1.73 -2.63
C GLY A 58 13.21 -1.22 -2.40
N ASP A 59 13.57 -0.08 -2.96
CA ASP A 59 14.94 0.49 -2.84
C ASP A 59 15.07 1.51 -1.69
N GLY A 60 13.93 2.02 -1.18
CA GLY A 60 13.86 3.00 -0.09
C GLY A 60 14.17 2.45 1.29
N GLY A 61 14.20 1.13 1.46
CA GLY A 61 14.47 0.47 2.74
C GLY A 61 15.86 0.75 3.28
N VAL A 62 15.97 1.47 4.40
CA VAL A 62 17.28 1.79 5.02
C VAL A 62 17.67 0.74 6.03
N ARG A 63 18.74 0.01 5.74
CA ARG A 63 19.22 -1.15 6.50
C ARG A 63 20.61 -0.92 7.11
N TYR A 64 20.92 -1.70 8.15
CA TYR A 64 22.23 -1.71 8.77
C TYR A 64 22.99 -3.00 8.40
N ASP A 65 23.86 -2.91 7.42
CA ASP A 65 24.57 -4.06 6.84
C ASP A 65 25.77 -4.58 7.68
N GLU A 66 26.28 -3.78 8.62
CA GLU A 66 27.49 -4.07 9.38
C GLU A 66 27.21 -4.75 10.75
N LEU A 67 26.19 -5.61 10.85
CA LEU A 67 25.89 -6.32 12.08
C LEU A 67 27.09 -7.12 12.61
N VAL A 68 27.69 -6.61 13.69
CA VAL A 68 28.78 -7.26 14.43
C VAL A 68 28.38 -7.31 15.91
N GLY A 69 27.86 -8.46 16.36
CA GLY A 69 27.40 -8.64 17.72
C GLY A 69 26.09 -7.92 18.04
N VAL A 70 25.82 -7.66 19.30
CA VAL A 70 24.62 -6.91 19.72
C VAL A 70 24.80 -5.45 19.33
N SER A 71 23.89 -4.96 18.52
CA SER A 71 23.84 -3.59 18.04
C SER A 71 22.52 -2.94 18.46
N THR A 72 22.55 -1.70 18.94
CA THR A 72 21.37 -0.97 19.40
C THR A 72 21.26 0.40 18.74
N VAL A 73 20.05 0.85 18.46
CA VAL A 73 19.78 2.20 17.97
C VAL A 73 20.17 3.21 19.04
N HIS A 74 21.10 4.11 18.73
CA HIS A 74 21.64 5.08 19.66
C HIS A 74 21.07 6.48 19.51
N LEU A 75 20.83 6.90 18.28
CA LEU A 75 20.30 8.21 17.94
C LEU A 75 19.55 8.12 16.60
N ILE A 76 18.40 8.76 16.52
CA ILE A 76 17.66 9.00 15.28
C ILE A 76 17.88 10.48 14.94
N SER A 77 18.24 10.80 13.70
CA SER A 77 18.71 12.12 13.27
C SER A 77 17.79 12.79 12.25
N VAL A 78 16.65 12.17 11.95
CA VAL A 78 15.64 12.64 11.00
C VAL A 78 14.26 12.56 11.62
N GLU A 79 13.32 13.27 11.02
CA GLU A 79 11.90 13.26 11.39
C GLU A 79 11.06 12.73 10.22
N LEU A 80 9.85 12.23 10.49
CA LEU A 80 8.89 11.86 9.44
C LEU A 80 8.60 13.08 8.57
N GLY A 81 8.49 12.87 7.26
CA GLY A 81 8.28 13.92 6.28
C GLY A 81 9.54 14.77 5.97
N GLU A 82 10.70 14.48 6.58
CA GLU A 82 11.96 15.17 6.22
C GLU A 82 12.48 14.67 4.87
N TYR A 83 12.73 15.56 3.91
CA TYR A 83 13.46 15.20 2.69
C TYR A 83 14.93 14.93 2.98
N VAL A 84 15.43 13.81 2.54
CA VAL A 84 16.80 13.37 2.75
C VAL A 84 17.51 13.05 1.43
N PRO A 85 18.71 13.58 1.19
CA PRO A 85 19.51 13.24 0.02
C PRO A 85 20.23 11.90 0.22
N VAL A 86 20.68 11.29 -0.87
CA VAL A 86 21.57 10.12 -0.85
C VAL A 86 22.76 10.32 0.11
N ASN A 87 23.14 9.30 0.86
CA ASN A 87 24.17 9.30 1.90
C ASN A 87 23.91 10.18 3.13
N LYS A 88 22.69 10.65 3.33
CA LYS A 88 22.28 11.29 4.60
C LYS A 88 22.34 10.26 5.73
N THR A 89 22.96 10.64 6.84
CA THR A 89 22.86 9.82 8.07
C THR A 89 21.50 10.03 8.70
N ILE A 90 20.69 8.98 8.79
CA ILE A 90 19.33 9.02 9.35
C ILE A 90 19.31 8.55 10.81
N LEU A 91 20.17 7.63 11.17
CA LEU A 91 20.32 7.17 12.55
C LEU A 91 21.74 6.66 12.84
N TRP A 92 22.02 6.44 14.11
CA TRP A 92 23.29 5.87 14.57
C TRP A 92 23.03 4.59 15.34
N VAL A 93 23.76 3.54 14.99
CA VAL A 93 23.76 2.27 15.69
C VAL A 93 24.99 2.18 16.56
N ARG A 94 24.83 1.76 17.82
CA ARG A 94 25.92 1.52 18.75
C ARG A 94 26.19 0.02 18.86
N THR A 95 27.42 -0.37 18.65
CA THR A 95 27.89 -1.74 18.80
C THR A 95 29.17 -1.80 19.65
N VAL A 96 29.57 -3.00 20.06
CA VAL A 96 30.83 -3.22 20.80
C VAL A 96 31.84 -3.88 19.88
N GLN A 97 32.93 -3.19 19.59
CA GLN A 97 34.06 -3.71 18.82
C GLN A 97 35.32 -3.69 19.70
N ASN A 98 35.99 -4.83 19.82
CA ASN A 98 37.20 -4.95 20.64
C ASN A 98 37.05 -4.41 22.09
N SER A 99 35.91 -4.63 22.71
CA SER A 99 35.56 -4.13 24.06
C SER A 99 35.38 -2.61 24.16
N VAL A 100 35.19 -1.91 23.05
CA VAL A 100 34.92 -0.47 22.98
C VAL A 100 33.56 -0.23 22.31
N TYR A 101 32.79 0.72 22.83
CA TYR A 101 31.57 1.18 22.15
C TYR A 101 31.92 2.02 20.94
N VAL A 102 31.35 1.64 19.79
CA VAL A 102 31.49 2.37 18.53
C VAL A 102 30.10 2.76 18.03
N ASN A 103 29.94 4.01 17.61
CA ASN A 103 28.73 4.49 16.95
C ASN A 103 28.97 4.48 15.46
N ILE A 104 28.10 3.79 14.72
CA ILE A 104 28.17 3.63 13.28
C ILE A 104 26.99 4.36 12.65
N PRO A 105 27.19 5.27 11.68
CA PRO A 105 26.09 5.95 11.00
C PRO A 105 25.40 4.99 10.02
N VAL A 106 24.09 4.95 10.04
CA VAL A 106 23.26 4.33 9.02
C VAL A 106 22.77 5.41 8.08
N LYS A 107 22.93 5.19 6.78
CA LYS A 107 22.72 6.20 5.76
C LYS A 107 21.76 5.73 4.70
N THR A 108 21.05 6.69 4.10
CA THR A 108 20.19 6.48 2.93
C THR A 108 20.99 6.03 1.73
N GLN A 109 20.42 5.17 0.92
CA GLN A 109 20.98 4.76 -0.40
C GLN A 109 20.27 5.49 -1.54
N THR A 110 19.02 5.84 -1.35
CA THR A 110 18.21 6.67 -2.23
C THR A 110 17.96 8.06 -1.63
N GLU A 111 17.39 8.97 -2.38
CA GLU A 111 16.93 10.29 -1.90
C GLU A 111 15.41 10.33 -1.92
N GLY A 112 14.79 11.03 -0.98
CA GLY A 112 13.34 11.12 -0.89
C GLY A 112 12.89 11.63 0.47
N TRP A 113 11.67 11.32 0.82
CA TRP A 113 11.07 11.68 2.10
C TRP A 113 11.09 10.51 3.07
N VAL A 114 11.27 10.78 4.35
CA VAL A 114 11.20 9.78 5.41
C VAL A 114 9.73 9.49 5.71
N TYR A 115 9.22 8.36 5.27
CA TYR A 115 7.83 7.94 5.48
C TYR A 115 7.67 7.09 6.74
N GLU A 116 8.63 6.26 7.03
CA GLU A 116 8.59 5.40 8.22
C GLU A 116 9.91 5.45 8.99
N ILE A 117 9.81 5.36 10.32
CA ILE A 117 10.92 5.10 11.22
C ILE A 117 10.53 3.90 12.09
N ASN A 118 11.03 2.72 11.73
CA ASN A 118 10.61 1.41 12.26
C ASN A 118 11.32 1.02 13.56
N VAL A 119 12.06 1.95 14.16
CA VAL A 119 12.84 1.70 15.36
C VAL A 119 12.79 2.87 16.33
N ASN A 120 13.00 2.57 17.61
CA ASN A 120 13.17 3.55 18.68
C ASN A 120 14.61 3.55 19.21
N ILE A 121 15.00 4.63 19.89
CA ILE A 121 16.30 4.68 20.57
C ILE A 121 16.33 3.60 21.67
N GLY A 122 17.33 2.74 21.60
CA GLY A 122 17.51 1.62 22.50
C GLY A 122 17.11 0.27 21.94
N ASP A 123 16.39 0.22 20.84
CA ASP A 123 16.00 -1.02 20.18
C ASP A 123 17.23 -1.78 19.65
N GLU A 124 17.17 -3.11 19.74
CA GLU A 124 18.20 -3.96 19.14
C GLU A 124 17.97 -4.11 17.64
N VAL A 125 19.02 -3.96 16.84
CA VAL A 125 19.00 -4.28 15.42
C VAL A 125 19.24 -5.77 15.26
N LEU A 126 18.20 -6.50 14.87
CA LEU A 126 18.16 -7.97 14.94
C LEU A 126 18.73 -8.64 13.69
N THR A 127 18.51 -8.07 12.51
CA THR A 127 18.91 -8.66 11.23
C THR A 127 19.42 -7.60 10.27
N ARG A 128 20.16 -8.01 9.24
CA ARG A 128 20.63 -7.13 8.16
C ARG A 128 19.52 -6.80 7.15
N THR A 129 18.41 -7.51 7.19
CA THR A 129 17.25 -7.33 6.32
C THR A 129 16.14 -6.53 6.98
N GLN A 130 16.35 -6.06 8.21
CA GLN A 130 15.41 -5.22 8.91
C GLN A 130 15.48 -3.80 8.36
N ASP A 131 14.39 -3.31 7.83
CA ASP A 131 14.26 -1.91 7.46
C ASP A 131 14.09 -1.06 8.72
N LEU A 132 15.03 -0.15 8.93
CA LEU A 132 15.08 0.74 10.11
C LEU A 132 14.32 2.04 9.84
N ALA A 133 14.18 2.40 8.57
CA ALA A 133 13.35 3.48 8.06
C ALA A 133 13.02 3.20 6.59
N ILE A 134 11.97 3.80 6.07
CA ILE A 134 11.60 3.78 4.65
C ILE A 134 11.71 5.20 4.09
N ILE A 135 12.33 5.33 2.93
CA ILE A 135 12.45 6.55 2.15
C ILE A 135 11.62 6.36 0.88
N VAL A 136 10.72 7.27 0.60
CA VAL A 136 9.86 7.25 -0.58
C VAL A 136 10.31 8.34 -1.55
N GLU A 137 10.56 7.99 -2.79
CA GLU A 137 11.00 8.89 -3.83
C GLU A 137 9.87 9.81 -4.33
N GLN A 138 10.18 10.82 -5.14
CA GLN A 138 9.22 11.82 -5.57
C GLN A 138 8.07 11.24 -6.40
N ASP A 139 8.32 10.23 -7.19
CA ASP A 139 7.37 9.56 -8.08
C ASP A 139 6.60 8.40 -7.41
N GLU A 140 6.92 8.12 -6.17
CA GLU A 140 6.25 7.11 -5.34
C GLU A 140 5.36 7.74 -4.25
N ARG A 141 5.35 9.07 -4.14
CA ARG A 141 4.44 9.77 -3.23
C ARG A 141 3.02 9.71 -3.76
N PHE A 142 2.08 9.62 -2.85
CA PHE A 142 0.66 9.76 -3.13
C PHE A 142 0.21 11.12 -2.57
N THR A 143 0.07 12.11 -3.44
CA THR A 143 -0.13 13.52 -3.05
C THR A 143 -1.60 13.88 -3.02
N ASN A 144 -1.96 15.02 -2.44
CA ASN A 144 -3.34 15.53 -2.46
C ASN A 144 -3.96 15.56 -3.87
N LEU A 145 -3.16 15.81 -4.90
CA LEU A 145 -3.62 15.75 -6.29
C LEU A 145 -3.86 14.31 -6.75
N ASP A 146 -3.03 13.36 -6.32
CA ASP A 146 -3.21 11.93 -6.62
C ASP A 146 -4.46 11.41 -5.93
N GLU A 147 -4.69 11.82 -4.66
CA GLU A 147 -5.91 11.58 -3.89
C GLU A 147 -7.18 12.02 -4.63
N TYR A 148 -7.15 13.23 -5.14
CA TYR A 148 -8.27 13.74 -5.93
C TYR A 148 -8.45 12.95 -7.22
N ASN A 149 -7.37 12.51 -7.87
CA ASN A 149 -7.37 11.77 -9.14
C ASN A 149 -7.61 10.26 -8.97
N ALA A 150 -7.51 9.71 -7.75
CA ALA A 150 -7.75 8.28 -7.45
C ALA A 150 -9.10 7.76 -7.97
N ARG A 151 -10.06 8.65 -8.17
CA ARG A 151 -11.36 8.34 -8.79
C ARG A 151 -11.29 7.89 -10.27
N ASP A 152 -10.18 8.14 -10.97
CA ASP A 152 -9.92 7.78 -12.36
C ASP A 152 -8.62 6.96 -12.39
N ARG A 153 -8.72 5.70 -11.96
CA ARG A 153 -7.58 4.83 -11.66
C ARG A 153 -6.79 4.40 -12.91
N ASP A 154 -7.43 4.32 -14.04
CA ASP A 154 -6.76 3.93 -15.29
C ASP A 154 -6.35 5.12 -16.17
N GLY A 155 -6.74 6.34 -15.77
CA GLY A 155 -6.36 7.58 -16.45
C GLY A 155 -7.10 7.82 -17.78
N ASP A 156 -8.26 7.19 -17.99
CA ASP A 156 -9.04 7.32 -19.23
C ASP A 156 -9.96 8.55 -19.23
N GLY A 157 -10.05 9.26 -18.12
CA GLY A 157 -10.88 10.46 -17.88
C GLY A 157 -12.31 10.12 -17.47
N ILE A 158 -12.62 8.86 -17.19
CA ILE A 158 -13.90 8.39 -16.69
C ILE A 158 -13.70 8.01 -15.20
N THR A 159 -14.65 8.36 -14.35
CA THR A 159 -14.56 8.05 -12.93
C THR A 159 -14.86 6.57 -12.68
N ASP A 160 -13.88 5.82 -12.18
CA ASP A 160 -13.98 4.40 -11.82
C ASP A 160 -14.27 4.19 -10.33
N GLY A 161 -13.81 5.09 -9.50
CA GLY A 161 -13.88 5.00 -8.06
C GLY A 161 -14.24 6.33 -7.40
N ARG A 162 -13.81 6.50 -6.16
CA ARG A 162 -13.95 7.72 -5.37
C ARG A 162 -12.59 8.38 -5.19
N SER A 163 -12.57 9.69 -5.01
CA SER A 163 -11.41 10.36 -4.46
C SER A 163 -11.24 9.92 -3.00
N THR A 164 -10.02 9.75 -2.58
CA THR A 164 -9.63 9.40 -1.24
C THR A 164 -9.64 10.60 -0.29
N ASN A 165 -9.30 10.42 0.97
CA ASN A 165 -9.27 11.48 1.96
C ASN A 165 -7.83 11.81 2.32
N PRO A 166 -7.26 12.93 1.86
CA PRO A 166 -5.83 13.26 1.99
C PRO A 166 -5.35 13.51 3.43
N LEU A 167 -6.13 13.17 4.42
CA LEU A 167 -5.78 13.21 5.84
C LEU A 167 -5.93 11.84 6.52
N VAL A 168 -6.19 10.79 5.75
CA VAL A 168 -6.46 9.44 6.26
C VAL A 168 -5.88 8.42 5.29
N ALA A 169 -4.71 7.91 5.57
CA ALA A 169 -3.95 7.00 4.72
C ALA A 169 -4.66 5.68 4.31
N ASP A 170 -5.76 5.33 4.92
CA ASP A 170 -6.61 4.17 4.67
C ASP A 170 -8.07 4.64 4.77
N THR A 171 -8.65 5.01 3.62
CA THR A 171 -9.95 5.71 3.56
C THR A 171 -11.13 4.81 3.99
N ASP A 172 -11.11 3.52 3.67
CA ASP A 172 -12.20 2.58 3.97
C ASP A 172 -11.95 1.69 5.20
N ASN A 173 -10.75 1.78 5.77
CA ASN A 173 -10.28 1.06 6.96
C ASN A 173 -10.27 -0.47 6.78
N ASP A 174 -9.87 -0.96 5.65
CA ASP A 174 -9.66 -2.38 5.42
C ASP A 174 -8.28 -2.88 5.90
N GLY A 175 -7.32 -1.96 6.07
CA GLY A 175 -5.95 -2.19 6.52
C GLY A 175 -4.91 -2.06 5.42
N LEU A 176 -5.30 -1.69 4.19
CA LEU A 176 -4.42 -1.35 3.08
C LEU A 176 -4.44 0.17 2.91
N ILE A 177 -3.32 0.79 2.61
CA ILE A 177 -3.24 2.24 2.40
C ILE A 177 -3.64 2.62 0.98
N ASP A 178 -4.29 3.78 0.84
CA ASP A 178 -4.86 4.28 -0.42
C ASP A 178 -3.83 4.33 -1.56
N GLY A 179 -2.59 4.74 -1.26
CA GLY A 179 -1.51 4.78 -2.23
C GLY A 179 -1.16 3.42 -2.84
N ILE A 180 -1.14 2.34 -2.05
CA ILE A 180 -0.93 0.96 -2.57
C ILE A 180 -2.08 0.58 -3.50
N GLU A 181 -3.32 0.86 -3.11
CA GLU A 181 -4.50 0.47 -3.88
C GLU A 181 -4.56 1.14 -5.25
N VAL A 182 -4.26 2.43 -5.32
CA VAL A 182 -4.31 3.22 -6.56
C VAL A 182 -3.10 2.97 -7.46
N ILE A 183 -1.88 2.97 -6.90
CA ILE A 183 -0.65 2.69 -7.67
C ILE A 183 -0.66 1.23 -8.11
N GLY A 184 -1.09 0.34 -7.23
CA GLY A 184 -1.24 -1.09 -7.48
C GLY A 184 -0.02 -1.92 -7.11
N TRP A 185 -0.22 -3.20 -7.02
CA TRP A 185 0.81 -4.21 -6.70
C TRP A 185 0.79 -5.35 -7.71
N THR A 186 1.85 -6.12 -7.74
CA THR A 186 1.96 -7.25 -8.67
C THR A 186 1.81 -8.57 -7.92
N ILE A 187 0.85 -9.38 -8.36
CA ILE A 187 0.68 -10.77 -7.91
C ILE A 187 1.17 -11.74 -8.99
N ARG A 188 1.43 -12.97 -8.56
CA ARG A 188 1.81 -14.05 -9.47
C ARG A 188 0.70 -15.08 -9.55
N VAL A 189 0.15 -15.27 -10.74
CA VAL A 189 -0.92 -16.23 -11.03
C VAL A 189 -0.39 -17.38 -11.89
N VAL A 190 -0.77 -18.60 -11.55
CA VAL A 190 -0.41 -19.83 -12.28
C VAL A 190 -1.66 -20.40 -12.95
N ASP A 191 -1.88 -19.99 -14.20
CA ASP A 191 -2.94 -20.47 -15.08
C ASP A 191 -2.31 -20.87 -16.42
N ASN A 192 -2.23 -22.15 -16.78
CA ASN A 192 -1.56 -22.65 -17.99
C ASN A 192 -0.17 -22.03 -18.25
N GLY A 193 0.49 -21.54 -17.23
CA GLY A 193 1.76 -20.81 -17.22
C GLY A 193 1.78 -19.77 -16.11
N VAL A 194 2.93 -19.17 -15.88
CA VAL A 194 3.09 -18.12 -14.85
C VAL A 194 2.83 -16.76 -15.50
N LYS A 195 1.98 -15.94 -14.85
CA LYS A 195 1.70 -14.55 -15.24
C LYS A 195 1.95 -13.65 -14.03
N ASP A 196 2.56 -12.51 -14.25
CA ASP A 196 2.56 -11.42 -13.28
C ASP A 196 1.40 -10.47 -13.64
N VAL A 197 0.50 -10.21 -12.68
CA VAL A 197 -0.71 -9.41 -12.85
C VAL A 197 -0.61 -8.19 -11.96
N LEU A 198 -0.77 -6.99 -12.54
CA LEU A 198 -0.89 -5.75 -11.77
C LEU A 198 -2.33 -5.62 -11.26
N VAL A 199 -2.50 -5.54 -9.96
CA VAL A 199 -3.78 -5.36 -9.28
C VAL A 199 -3.90 -3.93 -8.79
N ARG A 200 -5.09 -3.34 -8.91
CA ARG A 200 -5.47 -2.06 -8.29
C ARG A 200 -6.85 -2.20 -7.71
N SER A 201 -7.02 -1.87 -6.44
CA SER A 201 -8.33 -1.90 -5.78
C SER A 201 -8.99 -0.51 -5.71
N ASP A 202 -10.19 -0.43 -5.17
CA ASP A 202 -10.90 0.83 -4.93
C ASP A 202 -10.69 1.26 -3.47
N PRO A 203 -9.87 2.29 -3.17
CA PRO A 203 -9.52 2.70 -1.81
C PRO A 203 -10.70 3.23 -0.97
N GLY A 204 -11.88 3.26 -1.51
CA GLY A 204 -13.12 3.58 -0.79
C GLY A 204 -14.05 2.39 -0.61
N VAL A 205 -13.57 1.15 -0.87
CA VAL A 205 -14.38 -0.07 -0.84
C VAL A 205 -13.59 -1.21 -0.20
N PHE A 206 -13.84 -1.49 1.05
CA PHE A 206 -13.22 -2.51 1.90
C PHE A 206 -12.94 -3.90 1.26
N ASP A 207 -13.73 -4.28 0.25
CA ASP A 207 -13.70 -5.54 -0.49
C ASP A 207 -14.19 -5.21 -1.91
N THR A 208 -13.24 -4.95 -2.81
CA THR A 208 -13.52 -4.34 -4.13
C THR A 208 -14.36 -5.24 -5.04
N ASP A 209 -14.11 -6.55 -5.08
CA ASP A 209 -14.87 -7.50 -5.93
C ASP A 209 -16.01 -8.20 -5.19
N SER A 210 -16.09 -8.02 -3.88
CA SER A 210 -17.14 -8.56 -3.01
C SER A 210 -17.18 -10.09 -2.96
N ASP A 211 -16.01 -10.73 -2.95
CA ASP A 211 -15.91 -12.18 -2.75
C ASP A 211 -15.91 -12.59 -1.27
N GLY A 212 -15.60 -11.66 -0.36
CA GLY A 212 -15.57 -11.84 1.10
C GLY A 212 -14.18 -11.74 1.72
N LEU A 213 -13.12 -11.58 0.90
CA LEU A 213 -11.81 -11.12 1.34
C LEU A 213 -11.78 -9.59 1.32
N SER A 214 -11.03 -8.95 2.21
CA SER A 214 -10.76 -7.52 2.04
C SER A 214 -9.53 -7.34 1.16
N ASP A 215 -9.41 -6.18 0.50
CA ASP A 215 -8.27 -5.89 -0.37
C ASP A 215 -6.95 -6.03 0.39
N ALA A 216 -6.89 -5.65 1.67
CA ALA A 216 -5.75 -5.89 2.55
C ALA A 216 -5.43 -7.37 2.77
N VAL A 217 -6.42 -8.24 2.95
CA VAL A 217 -6.21 -9.69 3.09
C VAL A 217 -5.64 -10.26 1.81
N GLU A 218 -6.13 -9.81 0.67
CA GLU A 218 -5.63 -10.25 -0.64
C GLU A 218 -4.20 -9.80 -0.89
N TYR A 219 -3.87 -8.58 -0.50
CA TYR A 219 -2.52 -8.05 -0.60
C TYR A 219 -1.50 -8.75 0.33
N TYR A 220 -1.85 -8.92 1.63
CA TYR A 220 -0.90 -9.39 2.65
C TYR A 220 -0.89 -10.89 2.86
N GLU A 221 -2.02 -11.58 2.65
CA GLU A 221 -2.19 -12.96 3.12
C GLU A 221 -2.44 -13.96 1.99
N THR A 222 -3.39 -13.71 1.09
CA THR A 222 -3.78 -14.66 0.05
C THR A 222 -3.03 -14.47 -1.26
N PHE A 223 -2.56 -13.24 -1.53
CA PHE A 223 -1.89 -12.85 -2.79
C PHE A 223 -2.78 -13.07 -4.02
N THR A 224 -4.06 -12.75 -3.87
CA THR A 224 -5.11 -12.83 -4.87
C THR A 224 -5.37 -11.48 -5.54
N ASN A 225 -6.27 -11.43 -6.50
CA ASN A 225 -6.60 -10.25 -7.26
C ASN A 225 -7.85 -9.58 -6.70
N ALA A 226 -7.70 -8.53 -5.92
CA ALA A 226 -8.78 -7.76 -5.29
C ALA A 226 -9.88 -7.21 -6.24
N THR A 227 -9.77 -7.45 -7.55
CA THR A 227 -10.77 -7.08 -8.54
C THR A 227 -11.37 -8.27 -9.30
N ASP A 228 -11.00 -9.49 -8.93
CA ASP A 228 -11.49 -10.71 -9.59
C ASP A 228 -11.67 -11.82 -8.56
N ARG A 229 -12.89 -12.18 -8.28
CA ARG A 229 -13.31 -13.15 -7.27
C ARG A 229 -12.76 -14.58 -7.45
N ASP A 230 -12.13 -14.85 -8.60
CA ASP A 230 -11.60 -16.13 -9.01
C ASP A 230 -10.28 -15.86 -9.77
N THR A 231 -9.23 -15.58 -8.99
CA THR A 231 -7.93 -15.06 -9.46
C THR A 231 -7.26 -15.92 -10.52
N ASP A 232 -7.34 -17.24 -10.42
CA ASP A 232 -6.69 -18.18 -11.34
C ASP A 232 -7.64 -18.79 -12.39
N SER A 233 -8.93 -18.45 -12.28
CA SER A 233 -10.00 -18.84 -13.20
C SER A 233 -10.26 -20.34 -13.28
N ASP A 234 -10.12 -21.04 -12.16
CA ASP A 234 -10.39 -22.48 -12.06
C ASP A 234 -11.87 -22.80 -11.76
N GLY A 235 -12.65 -21.78 -11.37
CA GLY A 235 -14.08 -21.83 -11.09
C GLY A 235 -14.42 -21.88 -9.59
N LEU A 236 -13.44 -21.76 -8.71
CA LEU A 236 -13.62 -21.52 -7.28
C LEU A 236 -13.43 -20.02 -6.98
N GLU A 237 -14.13 -19.50 -6.00
CA GLU A 237 -13.89 -18.12 -5.52
C GLU A 237 -12.74 -18.12 -4.51
N ASP A 238 -11.88 -17.10 -4.53
CA ASP A 238 -10.68 -16.96 -3.70
C ASP A 238 -10.98 -17.14 -2.21
N PHE A 239 -12.09 -16.56 -1.73
CA PHE A 239 -12.55 -16.77 -0.35
C PHE A 239 -12.84 -18.24 -0.03
N THR A 240 -13.40 -18.97 -0.99
CA THR A 240 -13.70 -20.40 -0.80
C THR A 240 -12.43 -21.20 -0.67
N GLU A 241 -11.42 -20.89 -1.46
CA GLU A 241 -10.13 -21.59 -1.44
C GLU A 241 -9.30 -21.25 -0.21
N ALA A 242 -9.22 -19.96 0.13
CA ALA A 242 -8.34 -19.46 1.19
C ALA A 242 -8.93 -19.57 2.61
N VAL A 243 -10.26 -19.47 2.77
CA VAL A 243 -10.94 -19.33 4.07
C VAL A 243 -11.94 -20.42 4.36
N ASP A 244 -12.92 -20.63 3.48
CA ASP A 244 -13.95 -21.66 3.69
C ASP A 244 -13.40 -23.06 3.54
N GLY A 245 -12.50 -23.27 2.57
CA GLY A 245 -11.91 -24.57 2.27
C GLY A 245 -12.94 -25.65 1.94
N PHE A 246 -12.46 -26.82 1.67
CA PHE A 246 -13.28 -27.99 1.28
C PHE A 246 -13.21 -29.08 2.33
N TYR A 247 -14.29 -29.82 2.49
CA TYR A 247 -14.36 -30.93 3.43
C TYR A 247 -14.37 -32.26 2.68
N TRP A 248 -13.28 -33.00 2.76
CA TRP A 248 -13.24 -34.41 2.30
C TRP A 248 -14.20 -35.28 3.11
N ASN A 249 -14.32 -34.97 4.40
CA ASN A 249 -15.27 -35.60 5.32
C ASN A 249 -15.57 -34.58 6.44
N ILE A 250 -16.44 -34.93 7.38
CA ILE A 250 -16.88 -34.03 8.45
C ILE A 250 -15.76 -33.58 9.44
N THR A 251 -14.52 -33.97 9.24
CA THR A 251 -13.42 -33.74 10.19
C THR A 251 -12.16 -33.18 9.58
N GLU A 252 -12.01 -33.21 8.26
CA GLU A 252 -10.79 -32.73 7.57
C GLU A 252 -11.16 -31.66 6.56
N GLN A 253 -10.58 -30.49 6.72
CA GLN A 253 -10.74 -29.32 5.86
C GLN A 253 -9.46 -29.16 5.02
N TYR A 254 -9.61 -28.90 3.75
CA TYR A 254 -8.53 -28.68 2.80
C TYR A 254 -8.70 -27.32 2.17
N PHE A 255 -7.59 -26.75 1.78
CA PHE A 255 -7.50 -25.45 1.10
C PHE A 255 -6.70 -25.66 -0.19
N THR A 256 -7.08 -24.95 -1.21
CA THR A 256 -6.34 -24.85 -2.46
C THR A 256 -5.61 -23.50 -2.51
N ASN A 257 -4.82 -23.27 -3.53
CA ASN A 257 -4.10 -22.03 -3.70
C ASN A 257 -4.83 -21.16 -4.73
N ALA A 258 -5.58 -20.20 -4.28
CA ALA A 258 -6.40 -19.27 -5.08
C ALA A 258 -5.64 -18.48 -6.19
N SER A 259 -4.33 -18.60 -6.26
CA SER A 259 -3.52 -18.06 -7.37
C SER A 259 -2.95 -19.15 -8.27
N SER A 260 -3.38 -20.41 -8.15
CA SER A 260 -2.85 -21.54 -8.90
C SER A 260 -3.94 -22.50 -9.36
N PHE A 261 -4.35 -22.40 -10.61
CA PHE A 261 -5.39 -23.18 -11.29
C PHE A 261 -5.39 -24.71 -11.02
N ASP A 262 -4.25 -25.27 -10.64
CA ASP A 262 -4.01 -26.69 -10.32
C ASP A 262 -2.93 -26.72 -9.23
N THR A 263 -3.37 -26.76 -7.97
CA THR A 263 -2.51 -26.62 -6.79
C THR A 263 -1.48 -27.75 -6.67
N ASP A 264 -1.83 -28.99 -6.96
CA ASP A 264 -0.95 -30.15 -6.82
C ASP A 264 -0.25 -30.56 -8.13
N ASN A 265 -0.60 -29.89 -9.24
CA ASN A 265 -0.05 -30.10 -10.58
C ASN A 265 -0.25 -31.50 -11.14
N ASP A 266 -1.38 -32.13 -10.85
CA ASP A 266 -1.72 -33.47 -11.37
C ASP A 266 -2.42 -33.44 -12.73
N GLY A 267 -2.86 -32.22 -13.18
CA GLY A 267 -3.44 -31.94 -14.49
C GLY A 267 -4.96 -31.81 -14.50
N LEU A 268 -5.59 -31.79 -13.33
CA LEU A 268 -6.96 -31.35 -13.12
C LEU A 268 -6.93 -29.96 -12.46
N ALA A 269 -7.91 -29.12 -12.77
CA ALA A 269 -8.08 -27.85 -12.07
C ALA A 269 -8.67 -28.10 -10.69
N ASP A 270 -8.33 -27.27 -9.68
CA ASP A 270 -8.88 -27.41 -8.33
C ASP A 270 -10.41 -27.36 -8.36
N GLY A 271 -11.00 -26.47 -9.21
CA GLY A 271 -12.42 -26.40 -9.43
C GLY A 271 -13.04 -27.65 -10.08
N GLU A 272 -12.29 -28.39 -10.92
CA GLU A 272 -12.75 -29.67 -11.47
C GLU A 272 -12.74 -30.78 -10.42
N GLU A 273 -11.82 -30.73 -9.46
CA GLU A 273 -11.72 -31.71 -8.38
C GLU A 273 -12.79 -31.53 -7.30
N VAL A 274 -13.22 -30.28 -7.08
CA VAL A 274 -14.14 -29.93 -5.99
C VAL A 274 -15.59 -29.82 -6.46
N VAL A 275 -15.84 -29.58 -7.75
CA VAL A 275 -17.20 -29.41 -8.30
C VAL A 275 -18.02 -30.67 -8.17
N ASP A 276 -19.14 -30.47 -7.52
CA ASP A 276 -20.26 -31.35 -7.35
C ASP A 276 -20.32 -32.18 -6.07
N GLY A 277 -20.00 -31.76 -4.95
CA GLY A 277 -20.51 -32.39 -3.69
C GLY A 277 -20.98 -33.85 -3.78
N GLN A 278 -20.84 -34.47 -4.95
CA GLN A 278 -21.20 -35.83 -5.31
C GLN A 278 -20.01 -36.67 -5.83
N ASP A 279 -18.97 -36.04 -6.31
CA ASP A 279 -17.76 -36.72 -6.71
C ASP A 279 -16.71 -36.60 -5.61
N GLN A 280 -16.71 -37.55 -4.72
CA GLN A 280 -15.91 -37.68 -3.52
C GLN A 280 -14.48 -38.10 -3.83
N TYR A 281 -13.84 -37.61 -4.84
CA TYR A 281 -12.46 -37.96 -5.17
C TYR A 281 -11.65 -36.69 -5.45
N ILE A 282 -11.06 -36.13 -4.39
CA ILE A 282 -9.83 -35.35 -4.54
C ILE A 282 -8.79 -36.39 -4.97
N THR A 283 -8.31 -36.29 -6.19
CA THR A 283 -7.19 -37.12 -6.65
C THR A 283 -5.90 -36.46 -6.16
N HIS A 284 -5.12 -37.14 -5.38
CA HIS A 284 -3.83 -36.69 -4.85
C HIS A 284 -2.73 -36.91 -5.87
#